data_36448a5d967f38c92d3274c961951864
#
_entry.id   36448a5d967f38c92d3274c961951864
#
_cell.length_a   1.000
_cell.length_b   1.000
_cell.length_c   1.000
_cell.angle_alpha   90.00
_cell.angle_beta   90.00
_cell.angle_gamma   90.00
#
_symmetry.space_group_name_H-M   'P 1'
#
loop_
_entity.id
_entity.type
_entity.pdbx_description
1 polymer ?
#
loop_
_entity_poly.entity_id
_entity_poly.type
_entity_poly.pdbx_seq_one_letter_code
_entity_poly.pdbx_strand_id
1 'polypeptide(L)'
;MLFGNKKTYVIDYETLTDPRIAEFIAFGLMQGKLLLPEPDHPTDKGGNDHAKRRAWETIEKLKAIPGVTVKLDKNLLKKDQLLAAVRKNKATLVTADPNLKTALGDGSAVTTSEIYNLFRPTYLPGTELKVRIAKKGKETDEGIGYLEGGIKVVVSGAANTVGQEIEVVIQGGLDTDVGRVVFAKPRFAEVK
;
A
#
# COMPACT_ATOMS: atom_id res chain seq x y z
N MET A 1 -32.00 -16.88 -5.71
CA MET A 1 -31.11 -15.70 -5.92
C MET A 1 -31.03 -14.96 -4.59
N LEU A 2 -29.95 -15.12 -3.85
CA LEU A 2 -29.70 -14.36 -2.63
C LEU A 2 -29.26 -12.95 -3.08
N PHE A 3 -30.14 -11.98 -2.94
CA PHE A 3 -29.80 -10.55 -3.05
C PHE A 3 -28.99 -10.16 -1.80
N GLY A 4 -27.70 -10.50 -1.79
CA GLY A 4 -26.77 -9.98 -0.81
C GLY A 4 -26.75 -8.46 -0.93
N ASN A 5 -26.97 -7.75 0.18
CA ASN A 5 -26.83 -6.28 0.24
C ASN A 5 -25.50 -5.89 -0.39
N LYS A 6 -25.55 -5.19 -1.56
CA LYS A 6 -24.34 -4.71 -2.21
C LYS A 6 -23.60 -3.80 -1.23
N LYS A 7 -22.38 -4.18 -0.85
CA LYS A 7 -21.55 -3.37 0.04
C LYS A 7 -21.33 -1.99 -0.57
N THR A 8 -21.30 -0.98 0.29
CA THR A 8 -20.98 0.39 -0.12
C THR A 8 -19.61 0.76 0.44
N TYR A 9 -18.78 1.35 -0.40
CA TYR A 9 -17.47 1.86 -0.04
C TYR A 9 -17.40 3.34 -0.35
N VAL A 10 -16.72 4.09 0.49
CA VAL A 10 -16.35 5.48 0.24
C VAL A 10 -14.83 5.50 0.04
N ILE A 11 -14.34 6.14 -1.00
CA ILE A 11 -12.90 6.25 -1.28
C ILE A 11 -12.57 7.73 -1.28
N ASP A 12 -11.52 8.15 -0.56
CA ASP A 12 -11.11 9.53 -0.50
C ASP A 12 -10.32 9.96 -1.75
N TYR A 13 -10.09 11.28 -1.87
CA TYR A 13 -9.41 11.85 -3.03
C TYR A 13 -7.94 11.40 -3.14
N GLU A 14 -7.21 11.32 -2.03
CA GLU A 14 -5.81 10.91 -2.04
C GLU A 14 -5.68 9.47 -2.53
N THR A 15 -6.55 8.59 -2.08
CA THR A 15 -6.59 7.20 -2.54
C THR A 15 -6.86 7.10 -4.06
N LEU A 16 -7.70 7.97 -4.62
CA LEU A 16 -7.95 7.99 -6.07
C LEU A 16 -6.73 8.43 -6.89
N THR A 17 -5.78 9.12 -6.29
CA THR A 17 -4.53 9.49 -6.99
C THR A 17 -3.54 8.34 -7.11
N ASP A 18 -3.79 7.22 -6.43
CA ASP A 18 -3.00 6.00 -6.53
C ASP A 18 -3.67 5.00 -7.49
N PRO A 19 -3.10 4.75 -8.68
CA PRO A 19 -3.72 3.88 -9.69
C PRO A 19 -3.87 2.42 -9.23
N ARG A 20 -3.10 1.98 -8.23
CA ARG A 20 -3.14 0.62 -7.69
C ARG A 20 -4.49 0.27 -7.07
N ILE A 21 -5.26 1.27 -6.59
CA ILE A 21 -6.59 1.01 -6.02
C ILE A 21 -7.56 0.45 -7.08
N ALA A 22 -7.47 0.90 -8.32
CA ALA A 22 -8.29 0.35 -9.40
C ALA A 22 -7.92 -1.11 -9.72
N GLU A 23 -6.63 -1.42 -9.73
CA GLU A 23 -6.15 -2.80 -9.92
C GLU A 23 -6.62 -3.71 -8.78
N PHE A 24 -6.47 -3.25 -7.53
CA PHE A 24 -6.95 -3.99 -6.36
C PHE A 24 -8.45 -4.31 -6.43
N ILE A 25 -9.26 -3.35 -6.85
CA ILE A 25 -10.71 -3.54 -7.00
C ILE A 25 -11.02 -4.46 -8.20
N ALA A 26 -10.25 -4.37 -9.28
CA ALA A 26 -10.39 -5.22 -10.46
C ALA A 26 -10.15 -6.71 -10.16
N PHE A 27 -9.36 -7.07 -9.15
CA PHE A 27 -9.25 -8.45 -8.66
C PHE A 27 -10.52 -9.01 -8.01
N GLY A 28 -11.59 -8.21 -7.90
CA GLY A 28 -12.87 -8.65 -7.33
C GLY A 28 -12.92 -8.65 -5.80
N LEU A 29 -11.90 -8.14 -5.11
CA LEU A 29 -11.83 -8.07 -3.65
C LEU A 29 -12.80 -7.05 -3.06
N MET A 30 -13.21 -6.05 -3.85
CA MET A 30 -14.21 -5.05 -3.48
C MET A 30 -15.24 -4.94 -4.60
N GLN A 31 -16.45 -5.43 -4.35
CA GLN A 31 -17.57 -5.33 -5.29
C GLN A 31 -18.73 -4.58 -4.63
N GLY A 32 -19.48 -3.82 -5.43
CA GLY A 32 -20.65 -3.09 -4.98
C GLY A 32 -20.63 -1.63 -5.38
N LYS A 33 -21.13 -0.77 -4.50
CA LYS A 33 -21.25 0.68 -4.77
C LYS A 33 -20.05 1.43 -4.23
N LEU A 34 -19.40 2.20 -5.10
CA LEU A 34 -18.34 3.12 -4.75
C LEU A 34 -18.89 4.56 -4.75
N LEU A 35 -18.75 5.26 -3.63
CA LEU A 35 -18.99 6.70 -3.52
C LEU A 35 -17.63 7.39 -3.55
N LEU A 36 -17.41 8.19 -4.58
CA LEU A 36 -16.13 8.83 -4.86
C LEU A 36 -16.27 10.33 -4.89
N PRO A 37 -15.29 11.10 -4.41
CA PRO A 37 -15.25 12.52 -4.66
C PRO A 37 -15.15 12.81 -6.16
N GLU A 38 -15.83 13.85 -6.61
CA GLU A 38 -15.74 14.35 -7.97
C GLU A 38 -14.77 15.53 -7.99
N PRO A 39 -13.51 15.34 -8.39
CA PRO A 39 -12.56 16.44 -8.50
C PRO A 39 -12.88 17.31 -9.72
N ASP A 40 -12.42 18.56 -9.68
CA ASP A 40 -12.47 19.40 -10.87
C ASP A 40 -11.67 18.77 -12.01
N HIS A 41 -12.12 18.98 -13.24
CA HIS A 41 -11.39 18.49 -14.41
C HIS A 41 -9.99 19.14 -14.50
N PRO A 42 -8.97 18.38 -14.90
CA PRO A 42 -7.65 18.93 -15.10
C PRO A 42 -7.69 20.01 -16.19
N THR A 43 -6.98 21.11 -15.98
CA THR A 43 -6.82 22.19 -16.94
C THR A 43 -5.41 22.15 -17.53
N ASP A 44 -5.23 22.60 -18.77
CA ASP A 44 -3.89 22.57 -19.43
C ASP A 44 -2.89 23.58 -18.85
N LYS A 45 -3.30 24.39 -17.86
CA LYS A 45 -2.58 25.60 -17.42
C LYS A 45 -2.05 25.56 -15.98
N GLY A 46 -1.93 24.43 -15.30
CA GLY A 46 -1.51 24.46 -13.89
C GLY A 46 -0.70 23.26 -13.42
N GLY A 47 0.36 23.53 -12.66
CA GLY A 47 1.29 22.52 -12.13
C GLY A 47 0.72 21.50 -11.15
N ASN A 48 -0.56 21.62 -10.74
CA ASN A 48 -1.24 20.71 -9.80
C ASN A 48 -2.18 19.70 -10.50
N ASP A 49 -2.12 19.63 -11.82
CA ASP A 49 -3.07 18.83 -12.61
C ASP A 49 -2.72 17.35 -12.68
N HIS A 50 -1.51 16.96 -12.31
CA HIS A 50 -1.12 15.54 -12.31
C HIS A 50 -1.94 14.70 -11.33
N ALA A 51 -2.23 15.21 -10.14
CA ALA A 51 -3.07 14.50 -9.18
C ALA A 51 -4.51 14.37 -9.69
N LYS A 52 -5.07 15.44 -10.27
CA LYS A 52 -6.41 15.43 -10.86
C LYS A 52 -6.50 14.46 -12.04
N ARG A 53 -5.52 14.46 -12.94
CA ARG A 53 -5.44 13.49 -14.06
C ARG A 53 -5.43 12.06 -13.55
N ARG A 54 -4.56 11.73 -12.60
CA ARG A 54 -4.52 10.38 -12.01
C ARG A 54 -5.85 10.00 -11.34
N ALA A 55 -6.47 10.91 -10.59
CA ALA A 55 -7.76 10.65 -9.98
C ALA A 55 -8.85 10.35 -11.03
N TRP A 56 -8.91 11.12 -12.11
CA TRP A 56 -9.85 10.87 -13.20
C TRP A 56 -9.56 9.58 -13.95
N GLU A 57 -8.30 9.28 -14.27
CA GLU A 57 -7.92 8.00 -14.88
C GLU A 57 -8.33 6.82 -14.00
N THR A 58 -8.15 6.93 -12.69
CA THR A 58 -8.58 5.91 -11.73
C THR A 58 -10.11 5.79 -11.72
N ILE A 59 -10.86 6.90 -11.69
CA ILE A 59 -12.32 6.89 -11.74
C ILE A 59 -12.83 6.19 -13.00
N GLU A 60 -12.26 6.48 -14.18
CA GLU A 60 -12.67 5.83 -15.42
C GLU A 60 -12.37 4.32 -15.43
N LYS A 61 -11.22 3.91 -14.91
CA LYS A 61 -10.91 2.49 -14.72
C LYS A 61 -11.93 1.81 -13.79
N LEU A 62 -12.29 2.46 -12.67
CA LEU A 62 -13.27 1.93 -11.72
C LEU A 62 -14.67 1.76 -12.32
N LYS A 63 -15.11 2.71 -13.18
CA LYS A 63 -16.39 2.61 -13.89
C LYS A 63 -16.45 1.42 -14.85
N ALA A 64 -15.31 0.98 -15.38
CA ALA A 64 -15.23 -0.13 -16.32
C ALA A 64 -15.23 -1.51 -15.65
N ILE A 65 -15.08 -1.59 -14.32
CA ILE A 65 -14.97 -2.87 -13.61
C ILE A 65 -16.36 -3.53 -13.46
N PRO A 66 -16.57 -4.77 -13.92
CA PRO A 66 -17.81 -5.50 -13.72
C PRO A 66 -18.15 -5.68 -12.24
N GLY A 67 -19.43 -5.50 -11.88
CA GLY A 67 -19.89 -5.64 -10.50
C GLY A 67 -19.69 -4.41 -9.61
N VAL A 68 -19.05 -3.38 -10.12
CA VAL A 68 -18.84 -2.09 -9.46
C VAL A 68 -19.83 -1.05 -10.00
N THR A 69 -20.37 -0.24 -9.12
CA THR A 69 -21.23 0.92 -9.48
C THR A 69 -20.62 2.17 -8.87
N VAL A 70 -20.15 3.09 -9.69
CA VAL A 70 -19.53 4.34 -9.25
C VAL A 70 -20.57 5.45 -9.16
N LYS A 71 -20.57 6.18 -8.04
CA LYS A 71 -21.30 7.43 -7.85
C LYS A 71 -20.31 8.53 -7.46
N LEU A 72 -20.31 9.61 -8.20
CA LEU A 72 -19.49 10.80 -7.92
C LEU A 72 -20.29 11.81 -7.10
N ASP A 73 -19.62 12.51 -6.19
CA ASP A 73 -20.21 13.58 -5.38
C ASP A 73 -19.12 14.60 -4.98
N LYS A 74 -19.26 15.85 -5.41
CA LYS A 74 -18.31 16.94 -5.09
C LYS A 74 -18.18 17.22 -3.59
N ASN A 75 -19.24 16.96 -2.83
CA ASN A 75 -19.20 17.18 -1.39
C ASN A 75 -18.20 16.26 -0.68
N LEU A 76 -17.88 15.10 -1.25
CA LEU A 76 -16.92 14.15 -0.67
C LEU A 76 -15.47 14.64 -0.71
N LEU A 77 -15.18 15.76 -1.36
CA LEU A 77 -13.90 16.46 -1.24
C LEU A 77 -13.70 17.10 0.14
N LYS A 78 -14.77 17.32 0.89
CA LYS A 78 -14.73 17.86 2.26
C LYS A 78 -14.72 16.70 3.26
N LYS A 79 -13.72 16.68 4.18
CA LYS A 79 -13.54 15.60 5.16
C LYS A 79 -14.80 15.32 5.98
N ASP A 80 -15.47 16.35 6.49
CA ASP A 80 -16.68 16.19 7.30
C ASP A 80 -17.81 15.53 6.51
N GLN A 81 -18.01 15.93 5.24
CA GLN A 81 -19.03 15.38 4.37
C GLN A 81 -18.70 13.91 3.98
N LEU A 82 -17.43 13.61 3.78
CA LEU A 82 -16.96 12.26 3.53
C LEU A 82 -17.25 11.35 4.71
N LEU A 83 -16.90 11.76 5.95
CA LEU A 83 -17.20 11.01 7.17
C LEU A 83 -18.72 10.85 7.40
N ALA A 84 -19.50 11.89 7.14
CA ALA A 84 -20.95 11.82 7.21
C ALA A 84 -21.53 10.83 6.19
N ALA A 85 -20.97 10.77 4.98
CA ALA A 85 -21.39 9.82 3.95
C ALA A 85 -21.09 8.37 4.34
N VAL A 86 -19.95 8.10 4.97
CA VAL A 86 -19.61 6.78 5.52
C VAL A 86 -20.66 6.33 6.52
N ARG A 87 -20.96 7.15 7.53
CA ARG A 87 -21.94 6.84 8.57
C ARG A 87 -23.35 6.66 7.99
N LYS A 88 -23.82 7.61 7.16
CA LYS A 88 -25.14 7.57 6.53
C LYS A 88 -25.38 6.32 5.69
N ASN A 89 -24.38 5.88 4.93
CA ASN A 89 -24.52 4.72 4.03
C ASN A 89 -24.09 3.42 4.69
N LYS A 90 -23.68 3.40 5.96
CA LYS A 90 -23.05 2.25 6.62
C LYS A 90 -21.94 1.65 5.74
N ALA A 91 -21.14 2.54 5.16
CA ALA A 91 -20.12 2.21 4.19
C ALA A 91 -18.78 1.92 4.86
N THR A 92 -17.89 1.23 4.15
CA THR A 92 -16.49 1.13 4.55
C THR A 92 -15.70 2.23 3.85
N LEU A 93 -14.96 3.04 4.61
CA LEU A 93 -14.01 4.02 4.08
C LEU A 93 -12.71 3.33 3.67
N VAL A 94 -12.24 3.60 2.47
CA VAL A 94 -10.88 3.26 2.02
C VAL A 94 -10.12 4.56 1.85
N THR A 95 -9.04 4.75 2.62
CA THR A 95 -8.36 6.04 2.71
C THR A 95 -6.84 5.89 2.75
N ALA A 96 -6.13 6.86 2.18
CA ALA A 96 -4.69 7.02 2.37
C ALA A 96 -4.36 7.79 3.67
N ASP A 97 -5.33 8.54 4.25
CA ASP A 97 -5.15 9.34 5.45
C ASP A 97 -5.54 8.56 6.73
N PRO A 98 -4.55 8.17 7.59
CA PRO A 98 -4.84 7.46 8.84
C PRO A 98 -5.72 8.26 9.82
N ASN A 99 -5.70 9.60 9.74
CA ASN A 99 -6.50 10.44 10.61
C ASN A 99 -8.01 10.30 10.32
N LEU A 100 -8.39 10.05 9.07
CA LEU A 100 -9.79 9.78 8.72
C LEU A 100 -10.28 8.48 9.34
N LYS A 101 -9.43 7.44 9.37
CA LYS A 101 -9.75 6.18 10.07
C LYS A 101 -9.92 6.40 11.56
N THR A 102 -9.00 7.13 12.18
CA THR A 102 -9.07 7.48 13.62
C THR A 102 -10.34 8.27 13.96
N ALA A 103 -10.76 9.20 13.08
CA ALA A 103 -11.96 10.01 13.28
C ALA A 103 -13.27 9.20 13.19
N LEU A 104 -13.29 8.05 12.53
CA LEU A 104 -14.43 7.13 12.52
C LEU A 104 -14.48 6.27 13.78
N GLY A 105 -13.34 5.71 14.21
CA GLY A 105 -13.19 5.01 15.48
C GLY A 105 -13.92 3.67 15.65
N ASP A 106 -14.73 3.26 14.67
CA ASP A 106 -15.70 2.16 14.76
C ASP A 106 -15.34 0.94 13.87
N GLY A 107 -14.13 0.94 13.32
CA GLY A 107 -13.70 -0.13 12.40
C GLY A 107 -14.28 -0.03 10.98
N SER A 108 -15.07 1.01 10.67
CA SER A 108 -15.66 1.21 9.34
C SER A 108 -14.68 1.80 8.33
N ALA A 109 -13.37 1.84 8.63
CA ALA A 109 -12.34 2.33 7.75
C ALA A 109 -11.15 1.39 7.66
N VAL A 110 -10.56 1.32 6.48
CA VAL A 110 -9.30 0.65 6.18
C VAL A 110 -8.37 1.61 5.44
N THR A 111 -7.09 1.61 5.81
CA THR A 111 -6.12 2.41 5.09
C THR A 111 -5.52 1.64 3.91
N THR A 112 -5.11 2.36 2.85
CA THR A 112 -4.39 1.76 1.73
C THR A 112 -3.10 1.09 2.20
N SER A 113 -2.42 1.64 3.20
CA SER A 113 -1.22 1.03 3.80
C SER A 113 -1.53 -0.31 4.45
N GLU A 114 -2.65 -0.46 5.17
CA GLU A 114 -3.05 -1.75 5.74
C GLU A 114 -3.33 -2.77 4.63
N ILE A 115 -4.06 -2.39 3.58
CA ILE A 115 -4.35 -3.26 2.45
C ILE A 115 -3.04 -3.74 1.80
N TYR A 116 -2.13 -2.82 1.47
CA TYR A 116 -0.87 -3.17 0.82
C TYR A 116 0.06 -3.98 1.71
N ASN A 117 0.05 -3.76 3.02
CA ASN A 117 0.85 -4.53 3.97
C ASN A 117 0.40 -5.98 4.10
N LEU A 118 -0.90 -6.29 3.91
CA LEU A 118 -1.39 -7.67 3.90
C LEU A 118 -0.76 -8.54 2.81
N PHE A 119 -0.36 -7.93 1.70
CA PHE A 119 0.22 -8.64 0.54
C PHE A 119 1.74 -8.51 0.45
N ARG A 120 2.38 -7.88 1.43
CA ARG A 120 3.84 -7.82 1.45
C ARG A 120 4.43 -9.19 1.68
N PRO A 121 5.49 -9.58 0.95
CA PRO A 121 6.21 -10.81 1.23
C PRO A 121 6.65 -10.88 2.69
N THR A 122 6.33 -11.99 3.34
CA THR A 122 6.78 -12.24 4.71
C THR A 122 8.06 -13.05 4.67
N TYR A 123 9.15 -12.47 5.12
CA TYR A 123 10.44 -13.16 5.23
C TYR A 123 10.53 -13.77 6.62
N LEU A 124 10.28 -15.08 6.70
CA LEU A 124 10.31 -15.83 7.96
C LEU A 124 11.75 -16.22 8.32
N PRO A 125 12.07 -16.30 9.62
CA PRO A 125 13.34 -16.89 10.05
C PRO A 125 13.55 -18.26 9.43
N GLY A 126 14.78 -18.53 8.97
CA GLY A 126 15.13 -19.76 8.26
C GLY A 126 14.92 -19.72 6.74
N THR A 127 14.25 -18.71 6.19
CA THR A 127 14.13 -18.56 4.73
C THR A 127 15.49 -18.28 4.11
N GLU A 128 15.84 -19.06 3.09
CA GLU A 128 17.05 -18.88 2.29
C GLU A 128 16.72 -18.04 1.05
N LEU A 129 17.57 -17.08 0.74
CA LEU A 129 17.42 -16.23 -0.46
C LEU A 129 18.76 -15.63 -0.88
N LYS A 130 18.80 -15.11 -2.11
CA LYS A 130 19.97 -14.40 -2.63
C LYS A 130 19.78 -12.90 -2.45
N VAL A 131 20.82 -12.24 -1.97
CA VAL A 131 20.85 -10.79 -1.76
C VAL A 131 22.11 -10.21 -2.37
N ARG A 132 21.94 -9.18 -3.21
CA ARG A 132 23.08 -8.38 -3.65
C ARG A 132 23.41 -7.34 -2.59
N ILE A 133 24.64 -7.38 -2.08
CA ILE A 133 25.11 -6.42 -1.08
C ILE A 133 25.47 -5.13 -1.79
N ALA A 134 24.70 -4.07 -1.52
CA ALA A 134 24.82 -2.78 -2.18
C ALA A 134 25.85 -1.87 -1.50
N LYS A 135 26.00 -1.96 -0.16
CA LYS A 135 26.92 -1.13 0.63
C LYS A 135 27.18 -1.74 2.00
N LYS A 136 28.18 -1.20 2.71
CA LYS A 136 28.45 -1.55 4.11
C LYS A 136 27.33 -1.09 5.03
N GLY A 137 27.09 -1.82 6.11
CA GLY A 137 26.14 -1.51 7.16
C GLY A 137 26.63 -0.46 8.15
N LYS A 138 25.91 -0.33 9.25
CA LYS A 138 26.28 0.56 10.35
C LYS A 138 27.37 -0.06 11.21
N GLU A 139 27.27 -1.36 11.48
CA GLU A 139 28.31 -2.09 12.18
C GLU A 139 29.42 -2.50 11.21
N THR A 140 30.61 -2.76 11.75
CA THR A 140 31.84 -2.96 10.96
C THR A 140 31.81 -4.20 10.07
N ASP A 141 31.04 -5.22 10.43
CA ASP A 141 30.92 -6.50 9.73
C ASP A 141 29.65 -6.60 8.85
N GLU A 142 28.76 -5.59 8.92
CA GLU A 142 27.47 -5.65 8.21
C GLU A 142 27.56 -5.24 6.74
N GLY A 143 26.82 -5.98 5.90
CA GLY A 143 26.44 -5.58 4.56
C GLY A 143 24.96 -5.23 4.47
N ILE A 144 24.61 -4.29 3.59
CA ILE A 144 23.23 -3.90 3.32
C ILE A 144 22.88 -4.26 1.89
N GLY A 145 21.79 -5.00 1.72
CA GLY A 145 21.14 -5.26 0.45
C GLY A 145 19.69 -4.81 0.45
N TYR A 146 19.02 -5.02 -0.69
CA TYR A 146 17.61 -4.71 -0.86
C TYR A 146 16.93 -5.85 -1.60
N LEU A 147 15.74 -6.24 -1.14
CA LEU A 147 14.84 -7.18 -1.80
C LEU A 147 13.81 -6.45 -2.63
N GLU A 148 12.99 -7.20 -3.35
CA GLU A 148 11.86 -6.66 -4.09
C GLU A 148 10.95 -5.82 -3.17
N GLY A 149 10.40 -4.74 -3.71
CA GLY A 149 9.63 -3.78 -2.92
C GLY A 149 10.46 -2.86 -2.01
N GLY A 150 11.81 -2.84 -2.18
CA GLY A 150 12.70 -1.93 -1.45
C GLY A 150 12.95 -2.32 0.01
N ILE A 151 12.66 -3.56 0.38
CA ILE A 151 12.87 -4.07 1.75
C ILE A 151 14.37 -4.14 2.03
N LYS A 152 14.81 -3.42 3.05
CA LYS A 152 16.21 -3.39 3.47
C LYS A 152 16.59 -4.70 4.16
N VAL A 153 17.69 -5.30 3.75
CA VAL A 153 18.30 -6.47 4.43
C VAL A 153 19.63 -6.06 5.02
N VAL A 154 19.80 -6.33 6.31
CA VAL A 154 21.08 -6.19 7.03
C VAL A 154 21.66 -7.57 7.18
N VAL A 155 22.83 -7.80 6.62
CA VAL A 155 23.50 -9.11 6.62
C VAL A 155 24.76 -9.02 7.46
N SER A 156 24.77 -9.66 8.62
CA SER A 156 25.94 -9.75 9.49
C SER A 156 27.04 -10.58 8.81
N GLY A 157 28.30 -10.16 8.94
CA GLY A 157 29.43 -10.85 8.32
C GLY A 157 29.60 -10.61 6.82
N ALA A 158 28.85 -9.67 6.23
CA ALA A 158 28.84 -9.42 4.78
C ALA A 158 29.50 -8.08 4.36
N ALA A 159 30.22 -7.40 5.25
CA ALA A 159 30.84 -6.10 4.94
C ALA A 159 31.86 -6.17 3.79
N ASN A 160 32.51 -7.32 3.61
CA ASN A 160 33.54 -7.52 2.57
C ASN A 160 32.97 -8.07 1.26
N THR A 161 31.65 -8.26 1.14
CA THR A 161 30.99 -8.79 -0.05
C THR A 161 30.21 -7.73 -0.82
N VAL A 162 30.50 -6.44 -0.58
CA VAL A 162 29.85 -5.32 -1.31
C VAL A 162 30.04 -5.49 -2.82
N GLY A 163 28.95 -5.36 -3.57
CA GLY A 163 28.88 -5.58 -5.02
C GLY A 163 28.61 -7.02 -5.43
N GLN A 164 28.70 -7.98 -4.52
CA GLN A 164 28.45 -9.41 -4.77
C GLN A 164 27.00 -9.80 -4.42
N GLU A 165 26.51 -10.85 -5.07
CA GLU A 165 25.28 -11.52 -4.70
C GLU A 165 25.66 -12.76 -3.85
N ILE A 166 25.09 -12.86 -2.66
CA ILE A 166 25.37 -13.92 -1.71
C ILE A 166 24.09 -14.62 -1.26
N GLU A 167 24.20 -15.90 -0.94
CA GLU A 167 23.11 -16.66 -0.30
C GLU A 167 23.07 -16.36 1.19
N VAL A 168 21.89 -16.01 1.68
CA VAL A 168 21.70 -15.66 3.09
C VAL A 168 20.52 -16.41 3.68
N VAL A 169 20.54 -16.59 4.99
CA VAL A 169 19.45 -17.14 5.79
C VAL A 169 18.88 -16.04 6.65
N ILE A 170 17.57 -15.81 6.53
CA ILE A 170 16.85 -14.82 7.34
C ILE A 170 16.88 -15.24 8.81
N GLN A 171 17.21 -14.30 9.69
CA GLN A 171 17.19 -14.48 11.14
C GLN A 171 15.92 -13.88 11.77
N GLY A 172 15.36 -12.85 11.16
CA GLY A 172 14.18 -12.16 11.64
C GLY A 172 13.93 -10.86 10.87
N GLY A 173 12.90 -10.13 11.26
CA GLY A 173 12.59 -8.83 10.69
C GLY A 173 11.96 -7.89 11.71
N LEU A 174 12.10 -6.61 11.49
CA LEU A 174 11.52 -5.54 12.30
C LEU A 174 10.79 -4.55 11.39
N ASP A 175 9.57 -4.20 11.76
CA ASP A 175 8.84 -3.11 11.12
C ASP A 175 9.24 -1.78 11.79
N THR A 176 9.63 -0.81 10.98
CA THR A 176 10.05 0.53 11.41
C THR A 176 9.18 1.58 10.73
N ASP A 177 9.20 2.82 11.21
CA ASP A 177 8.46 3.94 10.61
C ASP A 177 8.85 4.21 9.15
N VAL A 178 10.05 3.81 8.76
CA VAL A 178 10.58 3.98 7.38
C VAL A 178 10.47 2.70 6.53
N GLY A 179 9.84 1.65 7.05
CA GLY A 179 9.63 0.38 6.35
C GLY A 179 10.19 -0.83 7.10
N ARG A 180 10.06 -2.00 6.47
CA ARG A 180 10.53 -3.25 7.05
C ARG A 180 12.03 -3.43 6.84
N VAL A 181 12.73 -3.83 7.90
CA VAL A 181 14.13 -4.25 7.88
C VAL A 181 14.21 -5.73 8.20
N VAL A 182 14.95 -6.49 7.40
CA VAL A 182 15.18 -7.92 7.58
C VAL A 182 16.63 -8.12 7.99
N PHE A 183 16.86 -8.98 8.95
CA PHE A 183 18.19 -9.38 9.41
C PHE A 183 18.52 -10.78 8.90
N ALA A 184 19.72 -10.95 8.38
CA ALA A 184 20.16 -12.20 7.79
C ALA A 184 21.65 -12.46 8.09
N LYS A 185 22.07 -13.69 7.83
CA LYS A 185 23.49 -14.09 7.84
C LYS A 185 23.81 -14.89 6.57
N PRO A 186 25.06 -14.92 6.10
CA PRO A 186 25.48 -15.80 5.01
C PRO A 186 25.14 -17.25 5.32
N ARG A 187 24.67 -18.00 4.32
CA ARG A 187 24.29 -19.41 4.48
C ARG A 187 25.45 -20.29 4.96
N PHE A 188 26.65 -19.96 4.53
CA PHE A 188 27.90 -20.66 4.88
C PHE A 188 28.86 -19.75 5.65
N ALA A 189 28.39 -19.12 6.73
CA ALA A 189 29.33 -18.55 7.68
C ALA A 189 30.02 -19.74 8.37
N GLU A 190 31.23 -20.06 7.94
CA GLU A 190 32.10 -20.98 8.72
C GLU A 190 32.18 -20.42 10.14
N VAL A 191 31.77 -21.26 11.09
CA VAL A 191 32.01 -21.01 12.51
C VAL A 191 33.50 -21.08 12.69
N LYS A 192 34.19 -19.95 12.81
CA LYS A 192 35.55 -19.87 13.30
C LYS A 192 35.53 -19.85 14.80
#